data_d2551cab7daeb0c280785f98c6bf67ad
#
_entry.id   d2551cab7daeb0c280785f98c6bf67ad
#
_cell.length_a   1.000
_cell.length_b   1.000
_cell.length_c   1.000
_cell.angle_alpha   90.00
_cell.angle_beta   90.00
_cell.angle_gamma   90.00
#
_symmetry.space_group_name_H-M   'P 1'
#
loop_
_entity.id
_entity.type
_entity.pdbx_description
1 polymer ?
#
loop_
_entity_poly.entity_id
_entity_poly.type
_entity_poly.pdbx_seq_one_letter_code
_entity_poly.pdbx_strand_id
1 'polypeptide(L)'
;MAMLSQMQFNIQYVDALELPAGELVNIFEQLTFIRITEIIDDAPVLLFKATFLKGFSQKNLHNIPSVEVQDVLYAEGPGILFSARMTGPIAKLIVSQKDAWPIAPIIIEKKQLILSMQGTPSGLSAFRKNVVSLLGTRFKLTVNRSYQGEWLTAPTMSPRRKKVLETAINMGYYDHPRQCKQQDIAMRLERKQGTIAEHLLLAEGNILKAWFEQSRISE
;
A
#
# COMPACT_ATOMS: atom_id res chain seq x y z
N MET A 1 -11.49 25.33 -7.75
CA MET A 1 -10.64 24.39 -7.01
C MET A 1 -10.37 23.17 -7.88
N ALA A 2 -9.12 22.84 -8.16
CA ALA A 2 -8.80 21.61 -8.90
C ALA A 2 -9.15 20.43 -8.00
N MET A 3 -10.06 19.55 -8.47
CA MET A 3 -10.38 18.31 -7.76
C MET A 3 -9.18 17.36 -7.84
N LEU A 4 -8.63 16.97 -6.71
CA LEU A 4 -7.62 15.92 -6.66
C LEU A 4 -8.25 14.56 -6.91
N SER A 5 -7.50 13.67 -7.52
CA SER A 5 -7.90 12.30 -7.81
C SER A 5 -6.85 11.34 -7.28
N GLN A 6 -7.23 10.10 -7.10
CA GLN A 6 -6.34 9.00 -6.73
C GLN A 6 -6.28 7.97 -7.84
N MET A 7 -5.11 7.35 -7.98
CA MET A 7 -4.86 6.27 -8.91
C MET A 7 -4.05 5.18 -8.22
N GLN A 8 -4.47 3.94 -8.37
CA GLN A 8 -3.78 2.79 -7.79
C GLN A 8 -3.46 1.78 -8.88
N PHE A 9 -2.21 1.41 -8.97
CA PHE A 9 -1.68 0.37 -9.83
C PHE A 9 -1.49 -0.90 -9.00
N ASN A 10 -2.09 -1.99 -9.46
CA ASN A 10 -1.89 -3.32 -8.88
C ASN A 10 -1.10 -4.15 -9.89
N ILE A 11 0.15 -4.43 -9.57
CA ILE A 11 1.09 -5.17 -10.43
C ILE A 11 1.23 -6.57 -9.85
N GLN A 12 0.88 -7.58 -10.66
CA GLN A 12 0.96 -8.97 -10.25
C GLN A 12 2.40 -9.44 -10.15
N TYR A 13 2.63 -10.53 -9.43
CA TYR A 13 3.96 -11.08 -9.15
C TYR A 13 4.83 -11.27 -10.39
N VAL A 14 4.29 -11.88 -11.45
CA VAL A 14 5.05 -12.16 -12.69
C VAL A 14 5.50 -10.86 -13.35
N ASP A 15 4.60 -9.88 -13.42
CA ASP A 15 4.90 -8.58 -14.01
C ASP A 15 5.82 -7.74 -13.12
N ALA A 16 5.71 -7.88 -11.79
CA ALA A 16 6.58 -7.20 -10.85
C ALA A 16 8.04 -7.65 -10.94
N LEU A 17 8.29 -8.93 -11.25
CA LEU A 17 9.65 -9.47 -11.42
C LEU A 17 10.37 -8.90 -12.63
N GLU A 18 9.65 -8.41 -13.63
CA GLU A 18 10.25 -7.75 -14.81
C GLU A 18 10.75 -6.33 -14.50
N LEU A 19 10.40 -5.79 -13.32
CA LEU A 19 10.87 -4.49 -12.87
C LEU A 19 12.31 -4.58 -12.34
N PRO A 20 13.13 -3.54 -12.48
CA PRO A 20 14.49 -3.53 -11.94
C PRO A 20 14.61 -3.84 -10.44
N ALA A 21 13.63 -3.39 -9.64
CA ALA A 21 13.54 -3.71 -8.21
C ALA A 21 12.60 -4.89 -7.91
N GLY A 22 12.22 -5.67 -8.93
CA GLY A 22 11.19 -6.72 -8.82
C GLY A 22 11.57 -7.85 -7.88
N GLU A 23 12.86 -8.13 -7.71
CA GLU A 23 13.32 -9.14 -6.75
C GLU A 23 12.89 -8.89 -5.30
N LEU A 24 12.54 -7.66 -4.93
CA LEU A 24 12.02 -7.35 -3.61
C LEU A 24 10.76 -8.17 -3.27
N VAL A 25 9.94 -8.55 -4.27
CA VAL A 25 8.76 -9.41 -4.05
C VAL A 25 9.10 -10.85 -3.64
N ASN A 26 10.36 -11.30 -3.89
CA ASN A 26 10.86 -12.60 -3.49
C ASN A 26 11.53 -12.60 -2.12
N ILE A 27 11.89 -11.44 -1.61
CA ILE A 27 12.67 -11.26 -0.37
C ILE A 27 11.74 -10.92 0.81
N PHE A 28 10.69 -10.15 0.55
CA PHE A 28 9.80 -9.66 1.59
C PHE A 28 8.43 -10.34 1.55
N GLU A 29 7.95 -10.73 2.74
CA GLU A 29 6.55 -11.07 2.97
C GLU A 29 5.68 -9.81 2.87
N GLN A 30 6.19 -8.71 3.46
CA GLN A 30 5.60 -7.39 3.39
C GLN A 30 6.70 -6.33 3.33
N LEU A 31 6.57 -5.38 2.41
CA LEU A 31 7.39 -4.17 2.35
C LEU A 31 6.45 -2.99 2.16
N THR A 32 6.59 -1.99 3.03
CA THR A 32 5.76 -0.78 3.04
C THR A 32 6.65 0.44 2.88
N PHE A 33 6.37 1.25 1.89
CA PHE A 33 6.93 2.58 1.75
C PHE A 33 6.36 3.50 2.84
N ILE A 34 7.23 4.27 3.49
CA ILE A 34 6.86 5.25 4.51
C ILE A 34 6.92 6.67 3.93
N ARG A 35 8.08 7.07 3.42
CA ARG A 35 8.30 8.42 2.88
C ARG A 35 9.54 8.50 2.00
N ILE A 36 9.62 9.54 1.20
CA ILE A 36 10.85 9.99 0.56
C ILE A 36 11.65 10.78 1.59
N THR A 37 12.92 10.44 1.79
CA THR A 37 13.81 11.16 2.71
C THR A 37 14.61 12.23 1.99
N GLU A 38 15.08 11.93 0.79
CA GLU A 38 15.86 12.84 -0.06
C GLU A 38 15.80 12.38 -1.53
N ILE A 39 16.36 13.18 -2.43
CA ILE A 39 16.54 12.86 -3.85
C ILE A 39 18.01 13.08 -4.20
N ILE A 40 18.69 12.04 -4.69
CA ILE A 40 20.09 12.05 -5.09
C ILE A 40 20.18 11.63 -6.55
N ASP A 41 20.76 12.48 -7.43
CA ASP A 41 20.91 12.25 -8.86
C ASP A 41 19.60 11.74 -9.52
N ASP A 42 18.52 12.47 -9.35
CA ASP A 42 17.17 12.17 -9.85
C ASP A 42 16.57 10.84 -9.35
N ALA A 43 17.17 10.21 -8.37
CA ALA A 43 16.67 9.00 -7.74
C ALA A 43 16.26 9.26 -6.28
N PRO A 44 15.05 8.84 -5.86
CA PRO A 44 14.62 9.03 -4.48
C PRO A 44 15.31 8.05 -3.53
N VAL A 45 15.65 8.53 -2.35
CA VAL A 45 15.93 7.69 -1.19
C VAL A 45 14.62 7.50 -0.43
N LEU A 46 14.20 6.25 -0.34
CA LEU A 46 12.93 5.86 0.25
C LEU A 46 13.16 5.17 1.59
N LEU A 47 12.34 5.53 2.58
CA LEU A 47 12.29 4.84 3.87
C LEU A 47 11.23 3.72 3.79
N PHE A 48 11.65 2.51 4.14
CA PHE A 48 10.82 1.31 4.10
C PHE A 48 10.74 0.64 5.47
N LYS A 49 9.56 0.14 5.80
CA LYS A 49 9.35 -0.87 6.84
C LYS A 49 9.03 -2.19 6.17
N ALA A 50 9.72 -3.26 6.55
CA ALA A 50 9.52 -4.54 5.89
C ALA A 50 9.62 -5.73 6.85
N THR A 51 9.09 -6.87 6.40
CA THR A 51 9.21 -8.18 7.03
C THR A 51 9.76 -9.15 6.00
N PHE A 52 10.86 -9.82 6.31
CA PHE A 52 11.48 -10.81 5.43
C PHE A 52 10.64 -12.08 5.33
N LEU A 53 10.64 -12.69 4.16
CA LEU A 53 10.20 -14.09 4.00
C LEU A 53 11.16 -15.03 4.76
N LYS A 54 10.65 -16.20 5.16
CA LYS A 54 11.45 -17.22 5.84
C LYS A 54 12.67 -17.60 5.01
N GLY A 55 13.84 -17.53 5.62
CA GLY A 55 15.13 -17.82 4.98
C GLY A 55 15.83 -16.61 4.37
N PHE A 56 15.20 -15.43 4.36
CA PHE A 56 15.79 -14.18 3.92
C PHE A 56 16.16 -13.28 5.09
N SER A 57 17.12 -12.38 4.87
CA SER A 57 17.64 -11.45 5.85
C SER A 57 18.21 -10.20 5.18
N GLN A 58 18.71 -9.26 5.96
CA GLN A 58 19.39 -8.05 5.46
C GLN A 58 20.50 -8.35 4.42
N LYS A 59 21.19 -9.48 4.51
CA LYS A 59 22.24 -9.87 3.57
C LYS A 59 21.73 -10.02 2.13
N ASN A 60 20.44 -10.33 1.94
CA ASN A 60 19.83 -10.51 0.64
C ASN A 60 19.46 -9.18 -0.04
N LEU A 61 19.59 -8.05 0.66
CA LEU A 61 19.35 -6.72 0.08
C LEU A 61 20.53 -6.21 -0.76
N HIS A 62 21.70 -6.83 -0.63
CA HIS A 62 22.85 -6.48 -1.45
C HIS A 62 22.68 -7.09 -2.85
N ASN A 63 22.99 -6.32 -3.89
CA ASN A 63 22.95 -6.72 -5.31
C ASN A 63 21.54 -6.82 -5.94
N ILE A 64 20.51 -6.17 -5.37
CA ILE A 64 19.24 -6.04 -6.06
C ILE A 64 19.36 -4.91 -7.10
N PRO A 65 19.09 -5.18 -8.38
CA PRO A 65 19.15 -4.14 -9.41
C PRO A 65 18.29 -2.92 -9.05
N SER A 66 18.87 -1.73 -9.18
CA SER A 66 18.19 -0.45 -8.89
C SER A 66 17.79 -0.21 -7.43
N VAL A 67 18.35 -0.96 -6.47
CA VAL A 67 18.17 -0.78 -5.03
C VAL A 67 19.53 -0.64 -4.35
N GLU A 68 19.82 0.54 -3.87
CA GLU A 68 21.06 0.83 -3.14
C GLU A 68 20.71 1.13 -1.67
N VAL A 69 20.89 0.14 -0.79
CA VAL A 69 20.64 0.33 0.65
C VAL A 69 21.60 1.38 1.19
N GLN A 70 21.07 2.40 1.83
CA GLN A 70 21.84 3.49 2.46
C GLN A 70 22.05 3.17 3.93
N ASP A 71 20.97 3.05 4.69
CA ASP A 71 21.01 2.82 6.13
C ASP A 71 20.02 1.74 6.57
N VAL A 72 20.41 0.98 7.58
CA VAL A 72 19.51 0.12 8.33
C VAL A 72 19.30 0.74 9.71
N LEU A 73 18.13 1.32 9.92
CA LEU A 73 17.80 2.06 11.13
C LEU A 73 17.36 1.13 12.27
N TYR A 74 16.79 -0.01 11.93
CA TYR A 74 16.29 -1.00 12.88
C TYR A 74 16.20 -2.37 12.23
N ALA A 75 16.59 -3.42 12.95
CA ALA A 75 16.42 -4.81 12.54
C ALA A 75 16.21 -5.70 13.76
N GLU A 76 15.07 -6.39 13.83
CA GLU A 76 14.74 -7.34 14.90
C GLU A 76 13.94 -8.51 14.35
N GLY A 77 14.43 -9.71 14.54
CA GLY A 77 13.82 -10.91 13.97
C GLY A 77 13.66 -10.80 12.45
N PRO A 78 12.47 -11.02 11.89
CA PRO A 78 12.21 -10.84 10.47
C PRO A 78 11.94 -9.38 10.07
N GLY A 79 11.80 -8.46 11.04
CA GLY A 79 11.44 -7.06 10.80
C GLY A 79 12.65 -6.19 10.53
N ILE A 80 12.52 -5.24 9.58
CA ILE A 80 13.56 -4.28 9.23
C ILE A 80 12.95 -2.91 8.90
N LEU A 81 13.62 -1.84 9.33
CA LEU A 81 13.40 -0.46 8.91
C LEU A 81 14.69 0.03 8.25
N PHE A 82 14.64 0.37 6.97
CA PHE A 82 15.82 0.76 6.21
C PHE A 82 15.51 1.84 5.19
N SER A 83 16.54 2.57 4.79
CA SER A 83 16.49 3.48 3.66
C SER A 83 17.24 2.90 2.47
N ALA A 84 16.71 3.12 1.28
CA ALA A 84 17.36 2.72 0.04
C ALA A 84 17.13 3.75 -1.06
N ARG A 85 18.18 4.03 -1.82
CA ARG A 85 18.11 4.82 -3.05
C ARG A 85 17.56 3.93 -4.17
N MET A 86 16.47 4.37 -4.77
CA MET A 86 15.79 3.62 -5.82
C MET A 86 16.10 4.22 -7.18
N THR A 87 17.00 3.60 -7.91
CA THR A 87 17.50 4.12 -9.20
C THR A 87 16.68 3.65 -10.41
N GLY A 88 15.69 2.80 -10.19
CA GLY A 88 14.82 2.27 -11.23
C GLY A 88 13.90 3.31 -11.89
N PRO A 89 13.43 3.06 -13.13
CA PRO A 89 12.70 4.05 -13.91
C PRO A 89 11.38 4.47 -13.30
N ILE A 90 10.67 3.59 -12.60
CA ILE A 90 9.41 3.94 -11.90
C ILE A 90 9.68 4.88 -10.74
N ALA A 91 10.72 4.64 -9.94
CA ALA A 91 11.06 5.48 -8.82
C ALA A 91 11.44 6.91 -9.29
N LYS A 92 12.25 7.00 -10.34
CA LYS A 92 12.58 8.28 -10.98
C LYS A 92 11.35 8.97 -11.57
N LEU A 93 10.46 8.20 -12.19
CA LEU A 93 9.21 8.73 -12.72
C LEU A 93 8.35 9.35 -11.61
N ILE A 94 8.24 8.69 -10.45
CA ILE A 94 7.47 9.18 -9.30
C ILE A 94 7.95 10.58 -8.87
N VAL A 95 9.25 10.79 -8.74
CA VAL A 95 9.79 12.07 -8.25
C VAL A 95 9.87 13.14 -9.33
N SER A 96 9.83 12.78 -10.61
CA SER A 96 9.82 13.73 -11.71
C SER A 96 8.45 14.40 -11.94
N GLN A 97 7.38 13.89 -11.32
CA GLN A 97 6.04 14.44 -11.50
C GLN A 97 5.83 15.69 -10.63
N LYS A 98 5.32 16.77 -11.24
CA LYS A 98 4.98 18.00 -10.52
C LYS A 98 3.56 17.98 -9.94
N ASP A 99 2.62 17.38 -10.67
CA ASP A 99 1.19 17.44 -10.38
C ASP A 99 0.62 16.10 -9.93
N ALA A 100 1.49 15.14 -9.62
CA ALA A 100 1.14 13.84 -9.03
C ALA A 100 2.26 13.41 -8.07
N TRP A 101 1.88 12.84 -6.93
CA TRP A 101 2.80 12.41 -5.87
C TRP A 101 2.38 11.06 -5.27
N PRO A 102 3.32 10.32 -4.71
CA PRO A 102 3.04 9.04 -4.09
C PRO A 102 2.28 9.22 -2.78
N ILE A 103 1.32 8.33 -2.53
CA ILE A 103 0.58 8.24 -1.28
C ILE A 103 0.52 6.80 -0.81
N ALA A 104 0.25 6.59 0.47
CA ALA A 104 -0.02 5.25 0.98
C ALA A 104 -1.37 4.72 0.42
N PRO A 105 -1.48 3.40 0.16
CA PRO A 105 -0.42 2.41 0.29
C PRO A 105 0.49 2.33 -0.94
N ILE A 106 1.81 2.24 -0.69
CA ILE A 106 2.78 1.68 -1.63
C ILE A 106 3.41 0.50 -0.91
N ILE A 107 3.03 -0.70 -1.29
CA ILE A 107 3.38 -1.93 -0.58
C ILE A 107 3.65 -3.08 -1.53
N ILE A 108 4.54 -3.96 -1.08
CA ILE A 108 4.62 -5.34 -1.57
C ILE A 108 3.97 -6.21 -0.48
N GLU A 109 2.96 -6.95 -0.84
CA GLU A 109 2.28 -7.91 0.03
C GLU A 109 1.74 -9.07 -0.80
N LYS A 110 1.88 -10.31 -0.32
CA LYS A 110 1.38 -11.52 -1.01
C LYS A 110 1.82 -11.63 -2.47
N LYS A 111 3.07 -11.26 -2.72
CA LYS A 111 3.66 -11.25 -4.08
C LYS A 111 2.94 -10.33 -5.05
N GLN A 112 2.40 -9.24 -4.57
CA GLN A 112 1.78 -8.19 -5.37
C GLN A 112 2.37 -6.84 -4.98
N LEU A 113 2.65 -6.01 -5.99
CA LEU A 113 3.06 -4.61 -5.79
C LEU A 113 1.84 -3.70 -5.97
N ILE A 114 1.55 -2.90 -4.97
CA ILE A 114 0.54 -1.85 -5.01
C ILE A 114 1.27 -0.50 -4.99
N LEU A 115 1.01 0.32 -5.98
CA LEU A 115 1.51 1.69 -6.09
C LEU A 115 0.34 2.66 -6.14
N SER A 116 0.26 3.56 -5.16
CA SER A 116 -0.80 4.57 -5.08
C SER A 116 -0.24 5.96 -5.32
N MET A 117 -0.93 6.72 -6.15
CA MET A 117 -0.60 8.09 -6.53
C MET A 117 -1.80 8.99 -6.32
N GLN A 118 -1.57 10.23 -5.93
CA GLN A 118 -2.55 11.31 -5.86
C GLN A 118 -2.07 12.47 -6.71
N GLY A 119 -3.00 13.23 -7.27
CA GLY A 119 -2.64 14.41 -8.05
C GLY A 119 -3.82 15.03 -8.77
N THR A 120 -3.51 15.99 -9.64
CA THR A 120 -4.49 16.54 -10.57
C THR A 120 -4.86 15.51 -11.63
N PRO A 121 -6.04 15.60 -12.26
CA PRO A 121 -6.40 14.70 -13.35
C PRO A 121 -5.38 14.68 -14.50
N SER A 122 -4.79 15.83 -14.82
CA SER A 122 -3.73 15.95 -15.84
C SER A 122 -2.43 15.28 -15.41
N GLY A 123 -1.97 15.51 -14.16
CA GLY A 123 -0.75 14.90 -13.61
C GLY A 123 -0.86 13.37 -13.55
N LEU A 124 -1.99 12.85 -13.07
CA LEU A 124 -2.23 11.42 -13.04
C LEU A 124 -2.33 10.80 -14.45
N SER A 125 -2.93 11.51 -15.42
CA SER A 125 -2.97 11.06 -16.81
C SER A 125 -1.58 10.99 -17.43
N ALA A 126 -0.73 12.00 -17.19
CA ALA A 126 0.67 12.01 -17.62
C ALA A 126 1.46 10.86 -16.97
N PHE A 127 1.33 10.68 -15.65
CA PHE A 127 1.96 9.58 -14.92
C PHE A 127 1.55 8.22 -15.49
N ARG A 128 0.26 8.00 -15.70
CA ARG A 128 -0.26 6.76 -16.30
C ARG A 128 0.36 6.49 -17.68
N LYS A 129 0.43 7.49 -18.56
CA LYS A 129 1.03 7.33 -19.90
C LYS A 129 2.48 6.85 -19.79
N ASN A 130 3.25 7.45 -18.89
CA ASN A 130 4.65 7.10 -18.67
C ASN A 130 4.79 5.68 -18.08
N VAL A 131 3.93 5.29 -17.13
CA VAL A 131 3.90 3.91 -16.59
C VAL A 131 3.54 2.91 -17.68
N VAL A 132 2.53 3.21 -18.52
CA VAL A 132 2.17 2.34 -19.67
C VAL A 132 3.33 2.22 -20.66
N SER A 133 4.05 3.30 -20.90
CA SER A 133 5.25 3.27 -21.79
C SER A 133 6.36 2.38 -21.22
N LEU A 134 6.51 2.31 -19.90
CA LEU A 134 7.54 1.51 -19.23
C LEU A 134 7.14 0.03 -19.05
N LEU A 135 5.88 -0.23 -18.71
CA LEU A 135 5.41 -1.56 -18.29
C LEU A 135 4.42 -2.19 -19.28
N GLY A 136 4.02 -1.47 -20.32
CA GLY A 136 2.88 -1.90 -21.14
C GLY A 136 1.56 -1.81 -20.35
N THR A 137 0.62 -2.71 -20.63
CA THR A 137 -0.71 -2.76 -20.01
C THR A 137 -0.86 -3.89 -18.98
N ARG A 138 0.24 -4.39 -18.44
CA ARG A 138 0.34 -5.57 -17.57
C ARG A 138 -0.05 -5.31 -16.12
N PHE A 139 -0.91 -4.34 -15.84
CA PHE A 139 -1.32 -4.01 -14.49
C PHE A 139 -2.81 -3.67 -14.44
N LYS A 140 -3.43 -3.98 -13.30
CA LYS A 140 -4.79 -3.55 -13.02
C LYS A 140 -4.77 -2.12 -12.48
N LEU A 141 -5.49 -1.23 -13.13
CA LEU A 141 -5.62 0.17 -12.74
C LEU A 141 -6.97 0.43 -12.09
N THR A 142 -6.96 1.04 -10.92
CA THR A 142 -8.14 1.58 -10.25
C THR A 142 -7.99 3.10 -10.14
N VAL A 143 -9.01 3.84 -10.57
CA VAL A 143 -9.02 5.31 -10.51
C VAL A 143 -10.20 5.77 -9.67
N ASN A 144 -9.95 6.46 -8.58
CA ASN A 144 -10.94 7.14 -7.76
C ASN A 144 -10.94 8.63 -8.11
N ARG A 145 -12.06 9.13 -8.65
CA ARG A 145 -12.17 10.50 -9.15
C ARG A 145 -12.52 11.55 -8.08
N SER A 146 -12.92 11.13 -6.91
CA SER A 146 -13.19 12.04 -5.79
C SER A 146 -12.42 11.56 -4.58
N TYR A 147 -11.33 12.25 -4.28
CA TYR A 147 -10.61 12.08 -3.03
C TYR A 147 -11.03 13.21 -2.10
N GLN A 148 -11.81 12.87 -1.11
CA GLN A 148 -11.95 13.68 0.11
C GLN A 148 -10.90 13.13 1.08
N GLY A 149 -9.71 13.76 1.03
CA GLY A 149 -8.51 13.22 1.63
C GLY A 149 -8.43 13.42 3.13
N GLU A 150 -9.05 12.54 3.88
CA GLU A 150 -8.94 12.55 5.34
C GLU A 150 -8.07 11.40 5.88
N TRP A 151 -7.77 10.36 5.07
CA TRP A 151 -7.00 9.20 5.53
C TRP A 151 -5.66 9.11 4.81
N LEU A 152 -4.60 9.58 5.45
CA LEU A 152 -3.23 9.37 4.96
C LEU A 152 -2.78 7.91 5.13
N THR A 153 -3.28 7.22 6.15
CA THR A 153 -3.01 5.80 6.40
C THR A 153 -4.21 5.15 7.08
N ALA A 154 -4.58 3.94 6.65
CA ALA A 154 -5.58 3.15 7.36
C ALA A 154 -5.02 2.68 8.72
N PRO A 155 -5.84 2.68 9.80
CA PRO A 155 -5.39 2.19 11.09
C PRO A 155 -4.98 0.72 11.02
N THR A 156 -3.86 0.40 11.69
CA THR A 156 -3.35 -0.98 11.74
C THR A 156 -4.29 -1.89 12.53
N MET A 157 -4.51 -3.10 12.04
CA MET A 157 -5.29 -4.11 12.74
C MET A 157 -4.72 -5.52 12.51
N SER A 158 -5.03 -6.45 13.41
CA SER A 158 -4.56 -7.83 13.26
C SER A 158 -5.10 -8.48 11.97
N PRO A 159 -4.36 -9.41 11.35
CA PRO A 159 -4.78 -10.07 10.12
C PRO A 159 -6.15 -10.75 10.22
N ARG A 160 -6.47 -11.33 11.38
CA ARG A 160 -7.79 -11.96 11.63
C ARG A 160 -8.91 -10.93 11.59
N ARG A 161 -8.72 -9.79 12.25
CA ARG A 161 -9.70 -8.70 12.28
C ARG A 161 -9.89 -8.07 10.91
N LYS A 162 -8.79 -7.85 10.20
CA LYS A 162 -8.80 -7.36 8.82
C LYS A 162 -9.61 -8.27 7.90
N LYS A 163 -9.42 -9.60 7.99
CA LYS A 163 -10.17 -10.58 7.21
C LYS A 163 -11.68 -10.53 7.49
N VAL A 164 -12.08 -10.40 8.77
CA VAL A 164 -13.49 -10.30 9.13
C VAL A 164 -14.11 -9.02 8.55
N LEU A 165 -13.43 -7.89 8.70
CA LEU A 165 -13.89 -6.59 8.19
C LEU A 165 -14.01 -6.61 6.65
N GLU A 166 -13.00 -7.09 5.94
CA GLU A 166 -13.02 -7.23 4.48
C GLU A 166 -14.18 -8.12 4.01
N THR A 167 -14.43 -9.23 4.72
CA THR A 167 -15.54 -10.12 4.39
C THR A 167 -16.88 -9.42 4.61
N ALA A 168 -17.04 -8.68 5.70
CA ALA A 168 -18.25 -7.91 5.99
C ALA A 168 -18.52 -6.85 4.92
N ILE A 169 -17.49 -6.11 4.50
CA ILE A 169 -17.59 -5.10 3.43
C ILE A 169 -17.99 -5.77 2.10
N ASN A 170 -17.29 -6.82 1.70
CA ASN A 170 -17.55 -7.53 0.44
C ASN A 170 -18.93 -8.20 0.37
N MET A 171 -19.51 -8.53 1.52
CA MET A 171 -20.87 -9.09 1.62
C MET A 171 -21.96 -8.02 1.78
N GLY A 172 -21.60 -6.73 1.77
CA GLY A 172 -22.53 -5.62 1.89
C GLY A 172 -23.14 -5.46 3.30
N TYR A 173 -22.43 -5.87 4.34
CA TYR A 173 -22.88 -5.68 5.72
C TYR A 173 -23.04 -4.20 6.10
N TYR A 174 -22.21 -3.34 5.52
CA TYR A 174 -22.22 -1.89 5.73
C TYR A 174 -23.00 -1.12 4.66
N ASP A 175 -23.61 -1.80 3.70
CA ASP A 175 -24.45 -1.16 2.68
C ASP A 175 -25.80 -0.69 3.26
N HIS A 176 -26.41 0.24 2.58
CA HIS A 176 -27.77 0.66 2.91
C HIS A 176 -28.71 0.48 1.69
N PRO A 177 -29.68 -0.46 1.74
CA PRO A 177 -29.95 -1.42 2.81
C PRO A 177 -28.86 -2.51 2.94
N ARG A 178 -28.69 -3.06 4.14
CA ARG A 178 -27.72 -4.15 4.40
C ARG A 178 -28.04 -5.37 3.54
N GLN A 179 -26.99 -5.95 2.93
CA GLN A 179 -27.13 -7.13 2.07
C GLN A 179 -26.93 -8.45 2.83
N CYS A 180 -26.32 -8.41 4.04
CA CYS A 180 -26.09 -9.60 4.86
C CYS A 180 -26.18 -9.27 6.36
N LYS A 181 -26.25 -10.34 7.18
CA LYS A 181 -26.20 -10.29 8.65
C LYS A 181 -24.87 -10.85 9.16
N GLN A 182 -24.56 -10.61 10.45
CA GLN A 182 -23.36 -11.18 11.08
C GLN A 182 -23.33 -12.71 11.05
N GLN A 183 -24.48 -13.37 11.05
CA GLN A 183 -24.59 -14.82 10.91
C GLN A 183 -24.08 -15.32 9.55
N ASP A 184 -24.34 -14.58 8.49
CA ASP A 184 -23.90 -14.93 7.13
C ASP A 184 -22.38 -14.81 7.01
N ILE A 185 -21.79 -13.78 7.63
CA ILE A 185 -20.34 -13.61 7.74
C ILE A 185 -19.73 -14.75 8.57
N ALA A 186 -20.39 -15.13 9.67
CA ALA A 186 -19.96 -16.22 10.53
C ALA A 186 -19.94 -17.58 9.78
N MET A 187 -20.97 -17.87 9.02
CA MET A 187 -21.02 -19.05 8.14
C MET A 187 -19.90 -19.00 7.09
N ARG A 188 -19.71 -17.87 6.43
CA ARG A 188 -18.68 -17.70 5.39
C ARG A 188 -17.25 -17.91 5.90
N LEU A 189 -16.98 -17.54 7.15
CA LEU A 189 -15.67 -17.63 7.78
C LEU A 189 -15.52 -18.86 8.70
N GLU A 190 -16.54 -19.72 8.80
CA GLU A 190 -16.57 -20.87 9.67
C GLU A 190 -16.24 -20.51 11.14
N ARG A 191 -16.92 -19.48 11.64
CA ARG A 191 -16.72 -18.93 13.00
C ARG A 191 -18.06 -18.75 13.72
N LYS A 192 -18.01 -18.61 15.05
CA LYS A 192 -19.19 -18.26 15.85
C LYS A 192 -19.59 -16.80 15.61
N GLN A 193 -20.89 -16.52 15.57
CA GLN A 193 -21.41 -15.16 15.40
C GLN A 193 -20.84 -14.20 16.45
N GLY A 194 -20.74 -14.60 17.73
CA GLY A 194 -20.16 -13.76 18.77
C GLY A 194 -18.72 -13.34 18.49
N THR A 195 -17.91 -14.25 17.91
CA THR A 195 -16.53 -13.92 17.48
C THR A 195 -16.51 -12.89 16.35
N ILE A 196 -17.43 -13.01 15.40
CA ILE A 196 -17.58 -12.01 14.33
C ILE A 196 -17.99 -10.66 14.88
N ALA A 197 -18.99 -10.63 15.76
CA ALA A 197 -19.45 -9.40 16.41
C ALA A 197 -18.31 -8.68 17.16
N GLU A 198 -17.52 -9.41 17.93
CA GLU A 198 -16.36 -8.87 18.65
C GLU A 198 -15.30 -8.31 17.68
N HIS A 199 -14.95 -9.05 16.64
CA HIS A 199 -13.97 -8.60 15.65
C HIS A 199 -14.45 -7.36 14.90
N LEU A 200 -15.73 -7.27 14.53
CA LEU A 200 -16.30 -6.09 13.88
C LEU A 200 -16.29 -4.89 14.84
N LEU A 201 -16.75 -5.05 16.07
CA LEU A 201 -16.74 -3.99 17.07
C LEU A 201 -15.34 -3.41 17.30
N LEU A 202 -14.34 -4.29 17.44
CA LEU A 202 -12.95 -3.87 17.62
C LEU A 202 -12.36 -3.21 16.37
N ALA A 203 -12.74 -3.66 15.16
CA ALA A 203 -12.32 -3.05 13.91
C ALA A 203 -12.94 -1.66 13.73
N GLU A 204 -14.24 -1.55 13.93
CA GLU A 204 -15.00 -0.30 13.89
C GLU A 204 -14.45 0.70 14.91
N GLY A 205 -14.21 0.26 16.14
CA GLY A 205 -13.63 1.09 17.19
C GLY A 205 -12.25 1.64 16.84
N ASN A 206 -11.38 0.83 16.21
CA ASN A 206 -10.08 1.29 15.76
C ASN A 206 -10.21 2.36 14.65
N ILE A 207 -11.11 2.14 13.70
CA ILE A 207 -11.37 3.06 12.59
C ILE A 207 -11.92 4.38 13.12
N LEU A 208 -12.95 4.33 13.97
CA LEU A 208 -13.58 5.51 14.53
C LEU A 208 -12.63 6.34 15.40
N LYS A 209 -11.80 5.68 16.22
CA LYS A 209 -10.79 6.38 17.03
C LYS A 209 -9.75 7.07 16.17
N ALA A 210 -9.22 6.37 15.16
CA ALA A 210 -8.23 6.95 14.25
C ALA A 210 -8.83 8.11 13.45
N TRP A 211 -10.08 8.00 13.00
CA TRP A 211 -10.79 9.11 12.36
C TRP A 211 -10.95 10.31 13.32
N PHE A 212 -11.38 10.06 14.54
CA PHE A 212 -11.54 11.12 15.54
C PHE A 212 -10.23 11.84 15.88
N GLU A 213 -9.13 11.08 16.04
CA GLU A 213 -7.81 11.66 16.29
C GLU A 213 -7.32 12.52 15.11
N GLN A 214 -7.55 12.08 13.87
CA GLN A 214 -7.18 12.84 12.67
C GLN A 214 -8.06 14.07 12.44
N SER A 215 -9.34 14.00 12.74
CA SER A 215 -10.26 15.14 12.58
C SER A 215 -9.95 16.30 13.52
N ARG A 216 -9.31 16.05 14.69
CA ARG A 216 -8.90 17.10 15.64
C ARG A 216 -7.67 17.90 15.22
N ILE A 217 -6.89 17.41 14.23
CA ILE A 217 -5.71 18.11 13.71
C ILE A 217 -6.14 19.21 12.71
N SER A 218 -7.39 19.20 12.27
CA SER A 218 -7.93 20.13 11.26
C SER A 218 -8.63 21.36 11.85
N GLU A 219 -8.69 21.51 13.17
CA GLU A 219 -9.12 22.70 13.90
C GLU A 219 -7.90 23.51 14.42
#